data_5ce0b68b889bd8d54ac1dc0dc2e76a4c
#
_entry.id   5ce0b68b889bd8d54ac1dc0dc2e76a4c
#
_cell.length_a   1.000
_cell.length_b   1.000
_cell.length_c   1.000
_cell.angle_alpha   90.00
_cell.angle_beta   90.00
_cell.angle_gamma   90.00
#
_symmetry.space_group_name_H-M   'P 1'
#
loop_
_entity.id
_entity.type
_entity.pdbx_description
1 polymer ?
#
loop_
_entity_poly.entity_id
_entity_poly.type
_entity_poly.pdbx_seq_one_letter_code
_entity_poly.pdbx_strand_id
1 'polypeptide(L)'
;MNKDTKKLSIYKSFSNSEKYSIKWSSYFQAYEKILSNYRNKKIKFVEIGVANGGSLFMWKKYFGKKAKIIGIDLNPNAKKLEKNGFKIYIGNQSDKKFWDHFYKKEGKIDIILDDGGHKNLQQISTVHYSLPYIKDGGX
;
A
#
# COMPACT_ATOMS: atom_id res chain seq x y z
N MET A 1 13.79 -16.36 12.38
CA MET A 1 14.35 -15.81 11.13
C MET A 1 15.27 -14.64 11.47
N ASN A 2 16.48 -14.66 10.97
CA ASN A 2 17.44 -13.61 11.29
C ASN A 2 17.24 -12.37 10.40
N LYS A 3 17.99 -11.31 10.72
CA LYS A 3 17.81 -10.04 10.02
C LYS A 3 18.15 -10.13 8.53
N ASP A 4 19.14 -10.93 8.20
CA ASP A 4 19.55 -11.06 6.80
C ASP A 4 18.47 -11.73 5.97
N THR A 5 17.80 -12.72 6.54
CA THR A 5 16.72 -13.40 5.85
C THR A 5 15.55 -12.45 5.60
N LYS A 6 15.27 -11.57 6.56
CA LYS A 6 14.20 -10.60 6.39
C LYS A 6 14.51 -9.59 5.29
N LYS A 7 15.74 -9.10 5.23
CA LYS A 7 16.16 -8.21 4.16
C LYS A 7 15.97 -8.85 2.80
N LEU A 8 16.40 -10.10 2.70
CA LEU A 8 16.24 -10.84 1.45
C LEU A 8 14.77 -10.98 1.08
N SER A 9 13.90 -11.06 2.07
CA SER A 9 12.48 -11.22 1.82
C SER A 9 11.88 -10.06 1.04
N ILE A 10 12.15 -8.82 1.46
CA ILE A 10 11.63 -7.65 0.73
C ILE A 10 12.27 -7.56 -0.66
N TYR A 11 13.57 -7.75 -0.72
CA TYR A 11 14.27 -7.69 -2.00
C TYR A 11 13.75 -8.74 -2.98
N LYS A 12 13.52 -9.96 -2.50
CA LYS A 12 12.98 -11.02 -3.34
C LYS A 12 11.56 -10.69 -3.82
N SER A 13 10.74 -10.12 -2.95
CA SER A 13 9.39 -9.74 -3.34
C SER A 13 9.42 -8.70 -4.45
N PHE A 14 10.32 -7.74 -4.35
CA PHE A 14 10.47 -6.73 -5.39
C PHE A 14 10.99 -7.35 -6.68
N SER A 15 12.03 -8.16 -6.60
CA SER A 15 12.66 -8.75 -7.78
C SER A 15 11.74 -9.69 -8.53
N ASN A 16 10.85 -10.37 -7.81
CA ASN A 16 9.98 -11.38 -8.39
C ASN A 16 8.57 -10.87 -8.66
N SER A 17 8.32 -9.57 -8.52
CA SER A 17 6.99 -9.05 -8.80
C SER A 17 6.70 -9.14 -10.29
N GLU A 18 5.42 -9.32 -10.60
CA GLU A 18 5.00 -9.47 -11.98
C GLU A 18 5.16 -8.19 -12.80
N LYS A 19 5.18 -7.06 -12.12
CA LYS A 19 5.38 -5.78 -12.78
C LYS A 19 6.52 -5.04 -12.11
N TYR A 20 7.37 -4.49 -12.94
CA TYR A 20 8.53 -3.76 -12.45
C TYR A 20 8.09 -2.48 -11.73
N SER A 21 8.68 -2.23 -10.60
CA SER A 21 8.40 -1.04 -9.82
C SER A 21 9.70 -0.36 -9.44
N ILE A 22 9.74 0.96 -9.54
CA ILE A 22 10.93 1.72 -9.17
C ILE A 22 10.86 2.04 -7.69
N LYS A 23 11.74 1.39 -6.93
CA LYS A 23 11.88 1.65 -5.50
C LYS A 23 13.35 1.73 -5.17
N TRP A 24 13.72 2.77 -4.44
CA TRP A 24 15.13 2.93 -4.06
C TRP A 24 15.52 1.82 -3.08
N SER A 25 16.69 1.23 -3.31
CA SER A 25 17.15 0.13 -2.46
C SER A 25 17.28 0.55 -0.98
N SER A 26 17.60 1.81 -0.74
CA SER A 26 17.70 2.30 0.64
C SER A 26 16.37 2.22 1.39
N TYR A 27 15.24 2.28 0.67
CA TYR A 27 13.95 2.17 1.30
C TYR A 27 13.62 0.75 1.76
N PHE A 28 14.24 -0.25 1.14
CA PHE A 28 13.93 -1.64 1.48
C PHE A 28 14.26 -1.97 2.93
N GLN A 29 15.37 -1.45 3.44
CA GLN A 29 15.71 -1.70 4.83
C GLN A 29 14.72 -1.06 5.78
N ALA A 30 14.30 0.17 5.48
CA ALA A 30 13.31 0.86 6.31
C ALA A 30 11.97 0.11 6.30
N TYR A 31 11.52 -0.30 5.12
CA TYR A 31 10.26 -1.03 5.02
C TYR A 31 10.33 -2.36 5.77
N GLU A 32 11.43 -3.09 5.61
CA GLU A 32 11.56 -4.39 6.26
C GLU A 32 11.49 -4.23 7.78
N LYS A 33 12.16 -3.23 8.31
CA LYS A 33 12.16 -3.01 9.76
C LYS A 33 10.75 -2.75 10.29
N ILE A 34 9.97 -1.97 9.54
CA ILE A 34 8.64 -1.56 9.99
C ILE A 34 7.59 -2.64 9.70
N LEU A 35 7.67 -3.29 8.54
CA LEU A 35 6.56 -4.07 8.01
C LEU A 35 6.69 -5.57 8.23
N SER A 36 7.84 -6.05 8.68
CA SER A 36 8.04 -7.50 8.76
C SER A 36 7.04 -8.19 9.69
N ASN A 37 6.56 -7.49 10.70
CA ASN A 37 5.61 -8.09 11.64
C ASN A 37 4.22 -8.31 11.05
N TYR A 38 3.96 -7.70 9.89
CA TYR A 38 2.64 -7.83 9.24
C TYR A 38 2.58 -8.95 8.21
N ARG A 39 3.72 -9.63 7.98
CA ARG A 39 3.75 -10.67 6.96
C ARG A 39 2.90 -11.87 7.36
N ASN A 40 2.21 -12.43 6.37
CA ASN A 40 1.40 -13.66 6.52
C ASN A 40 0.26 -13.48 7.50
N LYS A 41 -0.23 -12.27 7.65
CA LYS A 41 -1.35 -11.96 8.53
C LYS A 41 -2.51 -11.38 7.75
N LYS A 42 -3.69 -11.47 8.34
CA LYS A 42 -4.90 -10.91 7.74
C LYS A 42 -4.92 -9.40 8.01
N ILE A 43 -4.36 -8.64 7.09
CA ILE A 43 -4.26 -7.19 7.22
C ILE A 43 -4.86 -6.50 6.02
N LYS A 44 -5.13 -5.20 6.17
CA LYS A 44 -5.48 -4.32 5.04
C LYS A 44 -4.33 -3.35 4.81
N PHE A 45 -3.72 -3.43 3.64
CA PHE A 45 -2.62 -2.57 3.23
C PHE A 45 -3.09 -1.68 2.10
N VAL A 46 -2.89 -0.39 2.23
CA VAL A 46 -3.34 0.60 1.24
C VAL A 46 -2.15 1.34 0.67
N GLU A 47 -2.07 1.42 -0.65
CA GLU A 47 -1.06 2.24 -1.31
C GLU A 47 -1.74 3.28 -2.18
N ILE A 48 -1.33 4.54 -2.04
CA ILE A 48 -1.82 5.64 -2.86
C ILE A 48 -0.80 5.91 -3.96
N GLY A 49 -1.27 5.97 -5.21
CA GLY A 49 -0.40 6.16 -6.36
C GLY A 49 0.17 4.85 -6.84
N VAL A 50 -0.64 4.05 -7.53
CA VAL A 50 -0.24 2.70 -7.89
C VAL A 50 0.36 2.57 -9.27
N ALA A 51 0.24 3.60 -10.11
CA ALA A 51 0.84 3.61 -11.44
C ALA A 51 0.46 2.35 -12.23
N ASN A 52 1.44 1.58 -12.68
CA ASN A 52 1.18 0.36 -13.44
C ASN A 52 0.94 -0.87 -12.56
N GLY A 53 0.94 -0.68 -11.25
CA GLY A 53 0.69 -1.78 -10.32
C GLY A 53 1.91 -2.55 -9.86
N GLY A 54 3.09 -2.14 -10.26
CA GLY A 54 4.30 -2.88 -9.88
C GLY A 54 4.46 -3.01 -8.38
N SER A 55 4.23 -1.92 -7.65
CA SER A 55 4.33 -1.97 -6.20
C SER A 55 3.30 -2.89 -5.58
N LEU A 56 2.08 -2.89 -6.12
CA LEU A 56 1.03 -3.75 -5.57
C LEU A 56 1.40 -5.22 -5.69
N PHE A 57 1.97 -5.62 -6.82
CA PHE A 57 2.42 -7.00 -6.99
C PHE A 57 3.52 -7.34 -5.99
N MET A 58 4.43 -6.40 -5.76
CA MET A 58 5.48 -6.60 -4.78
C MET A 58 4.91 -6.81 -3.38
N TRP A 59 3.95 -5.95 -2.98
CA TRP A 59 3.37 -6.08 -1.65
C TRP A 59 2.55 -7.35 -1.50
N LYS A 60 1.87 -7.77 -2.55
CA LYS A 60 1.13 -9.02 -2.52
C LYS A 60 2.06 -10.20 -2.22
N LYS A 61 3.20 -10.25 -2.87
CA LYS A 61 4.17 -11.31 -2.61
C LYS A 61 4.75 -11.20 -1.20
N TYR A 62 5.02 -9.97 -0.77
CA TYR A 62 5.64 -9.76 0.53
C TYR A 62 4.71 -10.13 1.68
N PHE A 63 3.48 -9.64 1.65
CA PHE A 63 2.55 -9.84 2.77
C PHE A 63 1.84 -11.18 2.75
N GLY A 64 1.73 -11.80 1.59
CA GLY A 64 1.13 -13.12 1.50
C GLY A 64 -0.36 -13.10 1.21
N LYS A 65 -0.93 -14.29 1.15
CA LYS A 65 -2.31 -14.46 0.67
C LYS A 65 -3.37 -13.90 1.60
N LYS A 66 -3.09 -13.81 2.87
CA LYS A 66 -4.10 -13.35 3.84
C LYS A 66 -4.32 -11.84 3.80
N ALA A 67 -3.38 -11.10 3.23
CA ALA A 67 -3.47 -9.64 3.20
C ALA A 67 -4.39 -9.18 2.09
N LYS A 68 -5.21 -8.17 2.41
CA LYS A 68 -5.99 -7.47 1.38
C LYS A 68 -5.17 -6.27 0.93
N ILE A 69 -4.79 -6.27 -0.33
CA ILE A 69 -3.97 -5.20 -0.91
C ILE A 69 -4.89 -4.25 -1.67
N ILE A 70 -4.88 -3.00 -1.25
CA ILE A 70 -5.79 -1.97 -1.78
C ILE A 70 -4.96 -0.87 -2.43
N GLY A 71 -5.37 -0.46 -3.63
CA GLY A 71 -4.72 0.65 -4.32
C GLY A 71 -5.66 1.81 -4.51
N ILE A 72 -5.13 3.01 -4.44
CA ILE A 72 -5.87 4.25 -4.71
C ILE A 72 -5.10 5.01 -5.78
N ASP A 73 -5.80 5.44 -6.83
CA ASP A 73 -5.16 6.21 -7.90
C ASP A 73 -6.18 7.15 -8.53
N LEU A 74 -5.67 8.24 -9.10
CA LEU A 74 -6.48 9.17 -9.88
C LEU A 74 -6.85 8.61 -11.23
N ASN A 75 -5.99 7.78 -11.79
CA ASN A 75 -6.15 7.28 -13.15
C ASN A 75 -7.13 6.12 -13.19
N PRO A 76 -8.26 6.27 -13.92
CA PRO A 76 -9.25 5.19 -13.98
C PRO A 76 -8.70 3.88 -14.55
N ASN A 77 -7.63 3.94 -15.32
CA ASN A 77 -7.03 2.72 -15.89
C ASN A 77 -6.49 1.79 -14.80
N ALA A 78 -6.22 2.31 -13.61
CA ALA A 78 -5.75 1.46 -12.51
C ALA A 78 -6.80 0.42 -12.12
N LYS A 79 -8.06 0.66 -12.41
CA LYS A 79 -9.14 -0.26 -12.04
C LYS A 79 -8.94 -1.66 -12.63
N LYS A 80 -8.26 -1.76 -13.76
CA LYS A 80 -8.03 -3.08 -14.38
C LYS A 80 -7.11 -3.96 -13.55
N LEU A 81 -6.41 -3.40 -12.58
CA LEU A 81 -5.59 -4.22 -11.68
C LEU A 81 -6.43 -5.12 -10.77
N GLU A 82 -7.72 -4.87 -10.67
CA GLU A 82 -8.58 -5.74 -9.86
C GLU A 82 -8.62 -7.17 -10.37
N LYS A 83 -8.38 -7.39 -11.65
CA LYS A 83 -8.34 -8.74 -12.18
C LYS A 83 -7.17 -9.55 -11.63
N ASN A 84 -6.20 -8.88 -11.03
CA ASN A 84 -5.05 -9.55 -10.42
C ASN A 84 -5.22 -9.77 -8.92
N GLY A 85 -6.41 -9.51 -8.39
CA GLY A 85 -6.69 -9.78 -6.99
C GLY A 85 -6.58 -8.59 -6.06
N PHE A 86 -6.35 -7.40 -6.61
CA PHE A 86 -6.29 -6.18 -5.80
C PHE A 86 -7.65 -5.51 -5.73
N LYS A 87 -7.85 -4.70 -4.69
CA LYS A 87 -9.03 -3.84 -4.64
C LYS A 87 -8.57 -2.43 -4.99
N ILE A 88 -9.23 -1.81 -5.98
CA ILE A 88 -8.80 -0.50 -6.48
C ILE A 88 -9.90 0.52 -6.30
N TYR A 89 -9.55 1.67 -5.74
CA TYR A 89 -10.43 2.83 -5.63
C TYR A 89 -9.87 3.95 -6.49
N ILE A 90 -10.73 4.53 -7.31
CA ILE A 90 -10.31 5.65 -8.16
C ILE A 90 -10.81 6.93 -7.51
N GLY A 91 -9.88 7.86 -7.26
CA GLY A 91 -10.26 9.11 -6.65
C GLY A 91 -9.06 9.95 -6.27
N ASN A 92 -9.37 11.12 -5.72
CA ASN A 92 -8.37 12.12 -5.37
C ASN A 92 -8.14 12.11 -3.86
N GLN A 93 -6.90 11.89 -3.45
CA GLN A 93 -6.55 11.83 -2.03
C GLN A 93 -6.77 13.16 -1.29
N SER A 94 -7.01 14.24 -2.01
CA SER A 94 -7.31 15.53 -1.40
C SER A 94 -8.81 15.73 -1.17
N ASP A 95 -9.65 14.80 -1.59
CA ASP A 95 -11.11 14.96 -1.58
C ASP A 95 -11.72 14.25 -0.38
N LYS A 96 -12.35 15.02 0.51
CA LYS A 96 -13.01 14.47 1.69
C LYS A 96 -14.08 13.45 1.32
N LYS A 97 -14.86 13.72 0.27
CA LYS A 97 -15.92 12.79 -0.14
C LYS A 97 -15.36 11.45 -0.56
N PHE A 98 -14.20 11.45 -1.20
CA PHE A 98 -13.54 10.20 -1.55
C PHE A 98 -13.21 9.40 -0.30
N TRP A 99 -12.61 10.03 0.70
CA TRP A 99 -12.23 9.31 1.91
C TRP A 99 -13.44 8.83 2.71
N ASP A 100 -14.51 9.63 2.75
CA ASP A 100 -15.74 9.20 3.42
C ASP A 100 -16.26 7.91 2.79
N HIS A 101 -16.30 7.87 1.46
CA HIS A 101 -16.75 6.68 0.74
C HIS A 101 -15.80 5.49 0.98
N PHE A 102 -14.51 5.76 0.90
CA PHE A 102 -13.50 4.72 1.07
C PHE A 102 -13.61 4.04 2.44
N TYR A 103 -13.67 4.85 3.50
CA TYR A 103 -13.69 4.28 4.84
C TYR A 103 -15.05 3.71 5.21
N LYS A 104 -16.11 4.19 4.58
CA LYS A 104 -17.41 3.57 4.77
C LYS A 104 -17.38 2.13 4.26
N LYS A 105 -16.68 1.89 3.17
CA LYS A 105 -16.60 0.55 2.61
C LYS A 105 -15.57 -0.34 3.30
N GLU A 106 -14.41 0.22 3.62
CA GLU A 106 -13.31 -0.61 4.11
C GLU A 106 -13.20 -0.70 5.62
N GLY A 107 -13.67 0.32 6.33
CA GLY A 107 -13.46 0.35 7.78
C GLY A 107 -12.00 0.64 8.09
N LYS A 108 -11.55 0.18 9.23
CA LYS A 108 -10.17 0.45 9.66
C LYS A 108 -9.16 -0.33 8.82
N ILE A 109 -8.00 0.28 8.64
CA ILE A 109 -6.91 -0.31 7.87
C ILE A 109 -5.67 -0.45 8.75
N ASP A 110 -4.76 -1.32 8.35
CA ASP A 110 -3.54 -1.57 9.13
C ASP A 110 -2.40 -0.67 8.71
N ILE A 111 -2.20 -0.49 7.41
CA ILE A 111 -1.06 0.27 6.89
C ILE A 111 -1.51 1.11 5.71
N ILE A 112 -1.06 2.35 5.67
CA ILE A 112 -1.25 3.19 4.49
C ILE A 112 0.10 3.75 4.06
N LEU A 113 0.40 3.60 2.78
CA LEU A 113 1.63 4.10 2.16
C LEU A 113 1.26 5.11 1.09
N ASP A 114 1.74 6.34 1.25
CA ASP A 114 1.43 7.40 0.30
C ASP A 114 2.59 7.58 -0.67
N ASP A 115 2.41 7.07 -1.87
CA ASP A 115 3.38 7.21 -2.95
C ASP A 115 2.72 7.91 -4.14
N GLY A 116 1.69 8.69 -3.87
CA GLY A 116 0.91 9.38 -4.90
C GLY A 116 1.33 10.81 -5.12
N GLY A 117 0.44 11.73 -4.76
CA GLY A 117 0.72 13.15 -4.95
C GLY A 117 1.90 13.65 -4.14
N HIS A 118 2.65 14.55 -4.74
CA HIS A 118 3.83 15.10 -4.07
C HIS A 118 3.57 16.46 -3.43
N LYS A 119 2.38 17.02 -3.63
CA LYS A 119 2.04 18.30 -3.02
C LYS A 119 1.75 18.12 -1.55
N ASN A 120 2.20 19.08 -0.74
CA ASN A 120 2.00 18.99 0.71
C ASN A 120 0.53 18.86 1.07
N LEU A 121 -0.34 19.59 0.38
CA LEU A 121 -1.76 19.52 0.69
C LEU A 121 -2.33 18.10 0.51
N GLN A 122 -1.87 17.40 -0.52
CA GLN A 122 -2.33 16.04 -0.77
C GLN A 122 -1.92 15.11 0.36
N GLN A 123 -0.68 15.21 0.80
CA GLN A 123 -0.18 14.36 1.87
C GLN A 123 -0.84 14.69 3.21
N ILE A 124 -1.03 15.98 3.48
CA ILE A 124 -1.72 16.41 4.71
C ILE A 124 -3.15 15.90 4.71
N SER A 125 -3.84 15.98 3.57
CA SER A 125 -5.21 15.50 3.46
C SER A 125 -5.29 14.00 3.75
N THR A 126 -4.35 13.23 3.21
CA THR A 126 -4.31 11.79 3.44
C THR A 126 -4.20 11.50 4.95
N VAL A 127 -3.27 12.15 5.63
CA VAL A 127 -3.10 11.95 7.07
C VAL A 127 -4.36 12.37 7.81
N HIS A 128 -4.87 13.55 7.49
CA HIS A 128 -6.03 14.11 8.19
C HIS A 128 -7.25 13.19 8.11
N TYR A 129 -7.54 12.67 6.89
CA TYR A 129 -8.74 11.85 6.71
C TYR A 129 -8.54 10.40 7.10
N SER A 130 -7.31 9.93 7.14
CA SER A 130 -7.03 8.51 7.40
C SER A 130 -6.69 8.19 8.83
N LEU A 131 -6.13 9.15 9.57
CA LEU A 131 -5.62 8.87 10.91
C LEU A 131 -6.63 8.19 11.83
N PRO A 132 -7.92 8.63 11.86
CA PRO A 132 -8.88 7.97 12.74
C PRO A 132 -9.15 6.50 12.40
N TYR A 133 -8.81 6.07 11.19
CA TYR A 133 -9.13 4.73 10.72
C TYR A 133 -7.93 3.80 10.68
N ILE A 134 -6.75 4.28 11.06
CA ILE A 134 -5.56 3.43 11.09
C ILE A 134 -5.49 2.75 12.45
N LYS A 135 -5.32 1.42 12.42
CA LYS A 135 -5.21 0.66 13.65
C LYS A 135 -3.94 1.03 14.40
N ASP A 136 -3.93 0.81 15.71
CA ASP A 136 -2.78 1.12 16.54
C ASP A 136 -1.51 0.48 15.96
N GLY A 137 -0.45 1.30 15.87
CA GLY A 137 0.83 0.84 15.36
C GLY A 137 0.98 0.88 13.84
N GLY A 138 -0.12 1.14 13.12
CA GLY A 138 -0.09 1.24 11.66
C GLY A 138 0.25 2.66 11.22
N UNK A 139 1.07 2.71 10.39
CA UNK A 139 1.17 3.95 10.07
C UNK A 139 1.80 4.30 9.22
#